data_e0b9b29a7386f368a1cff8d779f7eb27
#
_entry.id   e0b9b29a7386f368a1cff8d779f7eb27
#
_cell.length_a   1.000
_cell.length_b   1.000
_cell.length_c   1.000
_cell.angle_alpha   90.00
_cell.angle_beta   90.00
_cell.angle_gamma   90.00
#
_symmetry.space_group_name_H-M   'P 1'
#
loop_
_entity.id
_entity.type
_entity.pdbx_description
1 polymer ?
#
loop_
_entity_poly.entity_id
_entity_poly.type
_entity_poly.pdbx_seq_one_letter_code
_entity_poly.pdbx_strand_id
1 'polypeptide(L)'
;KELRLNTQKGIGLLVGTIIERYNSDGEEHAFLNAEQVTGLTAYINDYLDKIKGFRDYSIRATVALQPVEMLSNLFYLSDGERKIETTGSGVQYMSMASIAVLGQILELYKSKAIAFSDLLYTNPDGKRYLPLVLSIDEPEVHLHPYLQRSLINYYKRILQNKDEKFAELLKDLFDIDGLSGQLIVVTHSTDALIGDYRNLVRFYKNTGT
;
A
#
# COMPACT_ATOMS: atom_id res chain seq x y z
N LYS A 1 7.57 13.42 7.25
CA LYS A 1 7.08 13.68 5.87
C LYS A 1 5.65 13.21 5.87
N GLU A 2 4.70 14.16 5.85
CA GLU A 2 3.27 13.84 5.80
C GLU A 2 2.98 12.89 4.67
N LEU A 3 2.34 11.78 4.97
CA LEU A 3 1.68 10.90 4.02
C LEU A 3 0.45 11.65 3.43
N ARG A 4 0.69 12.71 2.70
CA ARG A 4 -0.28 13.08 1.69
C ARG A 4 -0.26 11.92 0.71
N LEU A 5 -1.36 11.17 0.68
CA LEU A 5 -1.63 10.13 -0.29
C LEU A 5 -1.52 10.74 -1.69
N ASN A 6 -0.30 10.93 -2.18
CA ASN A 6 -0.08 11.17 -3.59
C ASN A 6 -0.26 9.82 -4.29
N THR A 7 -1.54 9.46 -4.38
CA THR A 7 -2.04 8.20 -4.90
C THR A 7 -1.49 7.91 -6.27
N GLN A 8 -1.39 8.91 -7.12
CA GLN A 8 -0.83 8.75 -8.47
C GLN A 8 0.65 8.35 -8.45
N LYS A 9 1.45 8.93 -7.55
CA LYS A 9 2.87 8.59 -7.47
C LYS A 9 3.09 7.18 -6.92
N GLY A 10 2.33 6.78 -5.89
CA GLY A 10 2.40 5.43 -5.32
C GLY A 10 1.96 4.35 -6.32
N ILE A 11 0.88 4.61 -7.05
CA ILE A 11 0.39 3.73 -8.13
C ILE A 11 1.44 3.63 -9.24
N GLY A 12 1.97 4.76 -9.70
CA GLY A 12 2.99 4.79 -10.75
C GLY A 12 4.24 3.99 -10.36
N LEU A 13 4.70 4.11 -9.10
CA LEU A 13 5.82 3.34 -8.58
C LEU A 13 5.51 1.84 -8.52
N LEU A 14 4.35 1.45 -8.02
CA LEU A 14 3.94 0.06 -7.92
C LEU A 14 3.82 -0.58 -9.30
N VAL A 15 3.04 0.04 -10.19
CA VAL A 15 2.85 -0.44 -11.56
C VAL A 15 4.18 -0.49 -12.31
N GLY A 16 5.00 0.55 -12.19
CA GLY A 16 6.34 0.59 -12.79
C GLY A 16 7.23 -0.57 -12.32
N THR A 17 7.23 -0.87 -11.02
CA THR A 17 8.01 -2.00 -10.48
C THR A 17 7.50 -3.35 -10.95
N ILE A 18 6.18 -3.53 -11.04
CA ILE A 18 5.57 -4.77 -11.57
C ILE A 18 5.95 -4.93 -13.05
N ILE A 19 5.93 -3.86 -13.84
CA ILE A 19 6.33 -3.88 -15.25
C ILE A 19 7.83 -4.20 -15.40
N GLU A 20 8.70 -3.57 -14.59
CA GLU A 20 10.13 -3.87 -14.58
C GLU A 20 10.39 -5.35 -14.31
N ARG A 21 9.62 -5.93 -13.38
CA ARG A 21 9.73 -7.35 -13.05
C ARG A 21 9.22 -8.25 -14.17
N TYR A 22 8.08 -7.92 -14.78
CA TYR A 22 7.56 -8.61 -15.95
C TYR A 22 8.58 -8.68 -17.10
N ASN A 23 9.29 -7.57 -17.34
CA ASN A 23 10.35 -7.52 -18.36
C ASN A 23 11.61 -8.29 -17.95
N SER A 24 11.89 -8.45 -16.64
CA SER A 24 13.07 -9.18 -16.15
C SER A 24 12.90 -10.70 -16.21
N ASP A 25 11.65 -11.18 -16.22
CA ASP A 25 11.33 -12.62 -16.23
C ASP A 25 11.52 -13.28 -17.63
N GLY A 26 12.17 -12.60 -18.57
CA GLY A 26 12.87 -13.26 -19.67
C GLY A 26 12.27 -13.17 -21.06
N GLU A 27 11.30 -12.33 -21.31
CA GLU A 27 10.81 -12.07 -22.68
C GLU A 27 11.11 -10.62 -23.10
N GLU A 28 11.96 -10.45 -24.13
CA GLU A 28 12.18 -9.16 -24.77
C GLU A 28 10.91 -8.67 -25.49
N HIS A 29 10.13 -7.84 -24.83
CA HIS A 29 8.96 -7.22 -25.43
C HIS A 29 9.28 -5.81 -25.93
N ALA A 30 9.58 -5.69 -27.20
CA ALA A 30 9.94 -4.42 -27.82
C ALA A 30 8.77 -3.42 -27.93
N PHE A 31 7.53 -3.88 -28.02
CA PHE A 31 6.31 -3.04 -28.02
C PHE A 31 5.08 -3.87 -27.63
N LEU A 32 4.26 -3.31 -26.71
CA LEU A 32 3.03 -3.97 -26.29
C LEU A 32 1.97 -3.98 -27.40
N ASN A 33 1.68 -5.14 -27.96
CA ASN A 33 0.49 -5.35 -28.76
C ASN A 33 -0.74 -5.60 -27.87
N ALA A 34 -1.93 -5.77 -28.44
CA ALA A 34 -3.17 -5.95 -27.67
C ALA A 34 -3.13 -7.19 -26.74
N GLU A 35 -2.49 -8.29 -27.17
CA GLU A 35 -2.33 -9.50 -26.37
C GLU A 35 -1.34 -9.27 -25.21
N GLN A 36 -0.25 -8.60 -25.47
CA GLN A 36 0.75 -8.23 -24.48
C GLN A 36 0.18 -7.28 -23.42
N VAL A 37 -0.62 -6.29 -23.83
CA VAL A 37 -1.33 -5.38 -22.90
C VAL A 37 -2.31 -6.17 -22.04
N THR A 38 -3.03 -7.13 -22.61
CA THR A 38 -3.95 -7.99 -21.86
C THR A 38 -3.19 -8.89 -20.88
N GLY A 39 -2.09 -9.51 -21.30
CA GLY A 39 -1.23 -10.33 -20.47
C GLY A 39 -0.62 -9.52 -19.32
N LEU A 40 -0.09 -8.34 -19.61
CA LEU A 40 0.46 -7.43 -18.59
C LEU A 40 -0.62 -6.99 -17.60
N THR A 41 -1.82 -6.68 -18.07
CA THR A 41 -2.94 -6.28 -17.20
C THR A 41 -3.35 -7.43 -16.28
N ALA A 42 -3.40 -8.66 -16.78
CA ALA A 42 -3.68 -9.84 -15.98
C ALA A 42 -2.58 -10.06 -14.91
N TYR A 43 -1.33 -9.94 -15.29
CA TYR A 43 -0.19 -10.05 -14.39
C TYR A 43 -0.21 -8.99 -13.27
N ILE A 44 -0.47 -7.72 -13.61
CA ILE A 44 -0.63 -6.65 -12.63
C ILE A 44 -1.79 -6.96 -11.67
N ASN A 45 -2.93 -7.43 -12.19
CA ASN A 45 -4.10 -7.74 -11.38
C ASN A 45 -3.87 -8.91 -10.43
N ASP A 46 -3.03 -9.88 -10.79
CA ASP A 46 -2.61 -10.96 -9.88
C ASP A 46 -1.89 -10.41 -8.64
N TYR A 47 -1.02 -9.41 -8.81
CA TYR A 47 -0.40 -8.73 -7.68
C TYR A 47 -1.39 -7.86 -6.90
N LEU A 48 -2.27 -7.13 -7.58
CA LEU A 48 -3.26 -6.27 -6.93
C LEU A 48 -4.30 -7.07 -6.14
N ASP A 49 -4.64 -8.28 -6.60
CA ASP A 49 -5.54 -9.19 -5.88
C ASP A 49 -4.97 -9.64 -4.51
N LYS A 50 -3.64 -9.55 -4.33
CA LYS A 50 -2.97 -9.78 -3.05
C LYS A 50 -3.11 -8.60 -2.07
N ILE A 51 -3.53 -7.43 -2.57
CA ILE A 51 -3.71 -6.19 -1.78
C ILE A 51 -5.15 -6.08 -1.24
N LYS A 52 -5.70 -7.13 -0.70
CA LYS A 52 -7.06 -7.09 -0.13
C LYS A 52 -7.08 -6.46 1.25
N GLY A 53 -7.17 -5.14 1.31
CA GLY A 53 -7.41 -4.41 2.57
C GLY A 53 -8.83 -4.56 3.09
N PHE A 54 -9.82 -4.87 2.21
CA PHE A 54 -11.24 -4.97 2.54
C PHE A 54 -11.92 -6.13 1.84
N ARG A 55 -12.85 -6.81 2.55
CA ARG A 55 -13.55 -8.00 2.05
C ARG A 55 -14.39 -7.75 0.80
N ASP A 56 -14.88 -6.53 0.62
CA ASP A 56 -15.90 -6.21 -0.36
C ASP A 56 -15.39 -5.30 -1.50
N TYR A 57 -14.10 -4.95 -1.50
CA TYR A 57 -13.51 -4.10 -2.54
C TYR A 57 -12.34 -4.81 -3.21
N SER A 58 -12.36 -4.85 -4.54
CA SER A 58 -11.25 -5.35 -5.36
C SER A 58 -10.59 -4.19 -6.08
N ILE A 59 -9.28 -4.04 -5.92
CA ILE A 59 -8.48 -3.08 -6.68
C ILE A 59 -8.06 -3.76 -7.96
N ARG A 60 -8.35 -3.15 -9.10
CA ARG A 60 -7.93 -3.67 -10.41
C ARG A 60 -7.29 -2.59 -11.27
N ALA A 61 -6.27 -2.98 -12.00
CA ALA A 61 -5.73 -2.19 -13.10
C ALA A 61 -6.59 -2.43 -14.35
N THR A 62 -6.95 -1.37 -15.01
CA THR A 62 -7.67 -1.42 -16.29
C THR A 62 -6.92 -0.54 -17.27
N VAL A 63 -6.78 -1.02 -18.51
CA VAL A 63 -6.07 -0.28 -19.55
C VAL A 63 -6.88 0.93 -19.97
N ALA A 64 -6.30 2.12 -19.84
CA ALA A 64 -6.86 3.32 -20.41
C ALA A 64 -6.43 3.41 -21.89
N LEU A 65 -7.37 3.22 -22.81
CA LEU A 65 -7.11 3.39 -24.24
C LEU A 65 -6.85 4.85 -24.58
N GLN A 66 -5.62 5.29 -24.41
CA GLN A 66 -5.12 6.57 -24.94
C GLN A 66 -3.66 6.45 -25.40
N PRO A 67 -3.22 7.18 -26.44
CA PRO A 67 -1.90 6.95 -27.03
C PRO A 67 -0.75 7.43 -26.16
N VAL A 68 0.14 6.54 -25.96
CA VAL A 68 1.63 6.59 -25.92
C VAL A 68 2.37 7.62 -25.07
N GLU A 69 1.84 8.28 -24.09
CA GLU A 69 2.74 9.23 -23.41
C GLU A 69 3.42 8.77 -22.11
N MET A 70 3.02 7.71 -21.45
CA MET A 70 3.78 7.06 -20.35
C MET A 70 3.05 5.79 -19.89
N LEU A 71 3.74 4.68 -19.74
CA LEU A 71 3.18 3.41 -19.26
C LEU A 71 2.37 3.57 -17.97
N SER A 72 2.77 4.48 -17.09
CA SER A 72 2.02 4.80 -15.87
C SER A 72 0.65 5.45 -16.11
N ASN A 73 0.44 6.07 -17.28
CA ASN A 73 -0.83 6.69 -17.66
C ASN A 73 -1.76 5.74 -18.41
N LEU A 74 -1.27 4.54 -18.77
CA LEU A 74 -2.09 3.51 -19.40
C LEU A 74 -3.07 2.84 -18.43
N PHE A 75 -2.79 2.91 -17.14
CA PHE A 75 -3.53 2.19 -16.12
C PHE A 75 -4.20 3.14 -15.14
N TYR A 76 -5.43 2.83 -14.79
CA TYR A 76 -6.09 3.43 -13.64
C TYR A 76 -6.60 2.31 -12.72
N LEU A 77 -6.68 2.59 -11.45
CA LEU A 77 -7.24 1.65 -10.50
C LEU A 77 -8.77 1.73 -10.52
N SER A 78 -9.41 0.58 -10.51
CA SER A 78 -10.88 0.49 -10.50
C SER A 78 -11.33 -0.54 -9.46
N ASP A 79 -12.52 -0.30 -8.91
CA ASP A 79 -13.31 -1.28 -8.17
C ASP A 79 -14.41 -1.77 -9.11
N GLY A 80 -14.23 -2.97 -9.65
CA GLY A 80 -15.03 -3.46 -10.77
C GLY A 80 -14.92 -2.52 -11.99
N GLU A 81 -16.04 -1.95 -12.42
CA GLU A 81 -16.10 -1.03 -13.56
C GLU A 81 -15.88 0.45 -13.20
N ARG A 82 -15.87 0.78 -11.90
CA ARG A 82 -15.79 2.18 -11.44
C ARG A 82 -14.36 2.57 -11.12
N LYS A 83 -13.89 3.67 -11.68
CA LYS A 83 -12.61 4.26 -11.28
C LYS A 83 -12.62 4.57 -9.79
N ILE A 84 -11.58 4.19 -9.06
CA ILE A 84 -11.48 4.46 -7.61
C ILE A 84 -11.60 5.97 -7.33
N GLU A 85 -11.06 6.81 -8.19
CA GLU A 85 -11.16 8.27 -8.10
C GLU A 85 -12.60 8.81 -8.14
N THR A 86 -13.54 8.04 -8.71
CA THR A 86 -14.97 8.42 -8.78
C THR A 86 -15.82 7.81 -7.66
N THR A 87 -15.23 7.03 -6.78
CA THR A 87 -15.91 6.44 -5.62
C THR A 87 -15.95 7.41 -4.45
N GLY A 88 -16.72 7.09 -3.41
CA GLY A 88 -16.75 7.91 -2.19
C GLY A 88 -15.39 7.97 -1.50
N SER A 89 -15.07 9.10 -0.84
CA SER A 89 -13.77 9.36 -0.21
C SER A 89 -13.31 8.24 0.74
N GLY A 90 -14.23 7.65 1.50
CA GLY A 90 -13.92 6.53 2.40
C GLY A 90 -13.45 5.29 1.66
N VAL A 91 -14.07 4.95 0.51
CA VAL A 91 -13.66 3.82 -0.34
C VAL A 91 -12.30 4.09 -0.95
N GLN A 92 -12.08 5.30 -1.47
CA GLN A 92 -10.77 5.71 -2.00
C GLN A 92 -9.68 5.54 -0.95
N TYR A 93 -9.92 6.09 0.25
CA TYR A 93 -8.95 6.03 1.35
C TYR A 93 -8.59 4.60 1.73
N MET A 94 -9.60 3.74 1.87
CA MET A 94 -9.40 2.34 2.23
C MET A 94 -8.68 1.54 1.14
N SER A 95 -9.07 1.72 -0.12
CA SER A 95 -8.43 1.05 -1.26
C SER A 95 -6.98 1.46 -1.43
N MET A 96 -6.65 2.71 -1.09
CA MET A 96 -5.30 3.25 -1.23
C MET A 96 -4.38 2.96 -0.03
N ALA A 97 -4.93 2.48 1.09
CA ALA A 97 -4.14 2.25 2.30
C ALA A 97 -2.96 1.29 2.10
N SER A 98 -3.19 0.17 1.40
CA SER A 98 -2.14 -0.81 1.08
C SER A 98 -1.12 -0.25 0.11
N ILE A 99 -1.59 0.46 -0.92
CA ILE A 99 -0.75 1.07 -1.96
C ILE A 99 0.14 2.15 -1.34
N ALA A 100 -0.38 2.91 -0.35
CA ALA A 100 0.40 3.90 0.36
C ALA A 100 1.60 3.29 1.11
N VAL A 101 1.38 2.17 1.81
CA VAL A 101 2.46 1.45 2.50
C VAL A 101 3.46 0.89 1.49
N LEU A 102 2.99 0.22 0.44
CA LEU A 102 3.84 -0.31 -0.62
C LEU A 102 4.63 0.79 -1.34
N GLY A 103 4.00 1.93 -1.61
CA GLY A 103 4.66 3.08 -2.22
C GLY A 103 5.83 3.60 -1.39
N GLN A 104 5.70 3.66 -0.05
CA GLN A 104 6.79 4.04 0.84
C GLN A 104 7.92 2.98 0.83
N ILE A 105 7.57 1.70 0.86
CA ILE A 105 8.58 0.62 0.78
C ILE A 105 9.31 0.69 -0.57
N LEU A 106 8.60 0.94 -1.68
CA LEU A 106 9.18 1.09 -3.01
C LEU A 106 10.11 2.31 -3.10
N GLU A 107 9.74 3.44 -2.48
CA GLU A 107 10.64 4.61 -2.40
C GLU A 107 11.94 4.27 -1.67
N LEU A 108 11.87 3.50 -0.56
CA LEU A 108 13.04 3.03 0.16
C LEU A 108 13.86 2.04 -0.68
N TYR A 109 13.19 1.11 -1.33
CA TYR A 109 13.82 0.08 -2.17
C TYR A 109 14.57 0.68 -3.37
N LYS A 110 14.00 1.70 -4.02
CA LYS A 110 14.62 2.41 -5.14
C LYS A 110 15.56 3.55 -4.72
N SER A 111 15.69 3.81 -3.41
CA SER A 111 16.57 4.85 -2.90
C SER A 111 18.04 4.48 -3.15
N LYS A 112 18.80 5.45 -3.67
CA LYS A 112 20.25 5.31 -3.83
C LYS A 112 21.04 5.80 -2.60
N ALA A 113 20.34 6.38 -1.62
CA ALA A 113 21.00 6.97 -0.45
C ALA A 113 21.46 5.93 0.57
N ILE A 114 20.68 4.83 0.71
CA ILE A 114 20.96 3.72 1.63
C ILE A 114 20.61 2.44 0.88
N ALA A 115 21.45 1.42 0.95
CA ALA A 115 21.13 0.13 0.38
C ALA A 115 19.93 -0.48 1.14
N PHE A 116 18.96 -1.00 0.41
CA PHE A 116 17.74 -1.55 1.02
C PHE A 116 18.06 -2.69 2.00
N SER A 117 19.07 -3.50 1.68
CA SER A 117 19.60 -4.55 2.57
C SER A 117 20.00 -4.04 3.96
N ASP A 118 20.53 -2.82 4.03
CA ASP A 118 21.03 -2.24 5.28
C ASP A 118 19.88 -1.75 6.19
N LEU A 119 18.68 -1.64 5.64
CA LEU A 119 17.47 -1.32 6.37
C LEU A 119 16.82 -2.55 7.00
N LEU A 120 17.24 -3.77 6.60
CA LEU A 120 16.57 -5.00 7.01
C LEU A 120 17.12 -5.52 8.33
N TYR A 121 16.23 -6.05 9.13
CA TYR A 121 16.54 -6.83 10.32
C TYR A 121 16.38 -8.32 9.99
N THR A 122 17.39 -9.12 10.33
CA THR A 122 17.33 -10.57 10.20
C THR A 122 17.13 -11.19 11.59
N ASN A 123 16.07 -11.98 11.75
CA ASN A 123 15.81 -12.69 13.00
C ASN A 123 16.71 -13.94 13.14
N PRO A 124 16.74 -14.62 14.33
CA PRO A 124 17.53 -15.83 14.52
C PRO A 124 17.21 -16.99 13.57
N ASP A 125 15.99 -17.03 13.01
CA ASP A 125 15.55 -18.04 12.04
C ASP A 125 15.97 -17.69 10.60
N GLY A 126 16.75 -16.62 10.39
CA GLY A 126 17.22 -16.19 9.09
C GLY A 126 16.18 -15.42 8.25
N LYS A 127 15.01 -15.12 8.80
CA LYS A 127 13.98 -14.33 8.12
C LYS A 127 14.30 -12.84 8.17
N ARG A 128 14.07 -12.15 7.06
CA ARG A 128 14.35 -10.72 6.88
C ARG A 128 13.08 -9.90 7.00
N TYR A 129 13.13 -8.88 7.84
CA TYR A 129 12.02 -7.97 8.11
C TYR A 129 12.44 -6.53 7.87
N LEU A 130 11.53 -5.73 7.30
CA LEU A 130 11.71 -4.28 7.21
C LEU A 130 11.13 -3.62 8.47
N PRO A 131 11.96 -2.93 9.30
CA PRO A 131 11.45 -2.12 10.40
C PRO A 131 10.67 -0.93 9.87
N LEU A 132 9.44 -0.72 10.38
CA LEU A 132 8.58 0.36 9.91
C LEU A 132 7.74 0.94 11.04
N VAL A 133 7.65 2.26 11.11
CA VAL A 133 6.67 2.96 11.94
C VAL A 133 5.64 3.61 11.03
N LEU A 134 4.40 3.16 11.15
CA LEU A 134 3.27 3.79 10.46
C LEU A 134 2.61 4.81 11.37
N SER A 135 2.47 6.05 10.91
CA SER A 135 1.72 7.09 11.60
C SER A 135 0.49 7.46 10.80
N ILE A 136 -0.66 7.45 11.44
CA ILE A 136 -1.93 7.88 10.86
C ILE A 136 -2.43 9.06 11.70
N ASP A 137 -2.67 10.18 11.03
CA ASP A 137 -3.18 11.39 11.64
C ASP A 137 -4.64 11.58 11.25
N GLU A 138 -5.48 11.76 12.24
CA GLU A 138 -6.92 12.03 12.11
C GLU A 138 -7.67 11.12 11.10
N PRO A 139 -7.64 9.77 11.26
CA PRO A 139 -8.33 8.87 10.33
C PRO A 139 -9.84 9.12 10.27
N GLU A 140 -10.41 9.80 11.28
CA GLU A 140 -11.83 10.16 11.33
C GLU A 140 -12.27 11.19 10.28
N VAL A 141 -11.38 12.01 9.78
CA VAL A 141 -11.73 13.14 8.89
C VAL A 141 -12.41 12.67 7.59
N HIS A 142 -12.09 11.47 7.13
CA HIS A 142 -12.61 10.95 5.86
C HIS A 142 -13.34 9.61 5.98
N LEU A 143 -13.43 9.02 7.18
CA LEU A 143 -13.90 7.67 7.37
C LEU A 143 -15.06 7.58 8.37
N HIS A 144 -16.11 6.84 7.98
CA HIS A 144 -17.11 6.39 8.91
C HIS A 144 -16.46 5.55 10.05
N PRO A 145 -16.94 5.59 11.31
CA PRO A 145 -16.36 4.86 12.44
C PRO A 145 -16.00 3.40 12.17
N TYR A 146 -16.87 2.68 11.48
CA TYR A 146 -16.60 1.30 11.07
C TYR A 146 -15.34 1.19 10.19
N LEU A 147 -15.17 2.09 9.21
CA LEU A 147 -14.03 2.10 8.31
C LEU A 147 -12.74 2.51 9.03
N GLN A 148 -12.80 3.42 10.01
CA GLN A 148 -11.65 3.78 10.85
C GLN A 148 -11.10 2.55 11.57
N ARG A 149 -11.99 1.78 12.24
CA ARG A 149 -11.59 0.55 12.93
C ARG A 149 -11.00 -0.48 11.98
N SER A 150 -11.61 -0.63 10.83
CA SER A 150 -11.16 -1.57 9.81
C SER A 150 -9.78 -1.20 9.26
N LEU A 151 -9.52 0.09 9.01
CA LEU A 151 -8.22 0.59 8.57
C LEU A 151 -7.12 0.32 9.62
N ILE A 152 -7.38 0.68 10.88
CA ILE A 152 -6.44 0.46 11.97
C ILE A 152 -6.15 -1.03 12.14
N ASN A 153 -7.18 -1.88 12.10
CA ASN A 153 -7.02 -3.33 12.18
C ASN A 153 -6.24 -3.88 10.99
N TYR A 154 -6.46 -3.37 9.78
CA TYR A 154 -5.72 -3.75 8.61
C TYR A 154 -4.22 -3.44 8.78
N TYR A 155 -3.86 -2.21 9.18
CA TYR A 155 -2.46 -1.85 9.41
C TYR A 155 -1.82 -2.67 10.54
N LYS A 156 -2.55 -2.96 11.62
CA LYS A 156 -2.07 -3.88 12.66
C LYS A 156 -1.78 -5.27 12.09
N ARG A 157 -2.65 -5.80 11.23
CA ARG A 157 -2.46 -7.14 10.61
C ARG A 157 -1.23 -7.19 9.73
N ILE A 158 -1.02 -6.20 8.86
CA ILE A 158 0.17 -6.18 8.00
C ILE A 158 1.47 -6.01 8.79
N LEU A 159 1.48 -5.16 9.82
CA LEU A 159 2.65 -4.98 10.69
C LEU A 159 2.95 -6.21 11.57
N GLN A 160 1.94 -7.03 11.85
CA GLN A 160 2.06 -8.30 12.58
C GLN A 160 2.27 -9.50 11.65
N ASN A 161 2.39 -9.29 10.35
CA ASN A 161 2.52 -10.32 9.31
C ASN A 161 1.37 -11.36 9.34
N LYS A 162 0.16 -10.90 9.71
CA LYS A 162 -1.07 -11.73 9.75
C LYS A 162 -1.90 -11.65 8.48
N ASP A 163 -1.46 -10.87 7.51
CA ASP A 163 -2.05 -10.80 6.18
C ASP A 163 -1.13 -11.56 5.21
N GLU A 164 -1.49 -12.81 4.95
CA GLU A 164 -0.68 -13.74 4.14
C GLU A 164 -0.43 -13.20 2.74
N LYS A 165 -1.47 -12.60 2.12
CA LYS A 165 -1.34 -12.06 0.75
C LYS A 165 -0.41 -10.86 0.69
N PHE A 166 -0.45 -10.01 1.70
CA PHE A 166 0.47 -8.87 1.79
C PHE A 166 1.90 -9.36 2.05
N ALA A 167 2.07 -10.40 2.88
CA ALA A 167 3.39 -11.01 3.13
C ALA A 167 3.96 -11.67 1.86
N GLU A 168 3.14 -12.39 1.09
CA GLU A 168 3.53 -12.92 -0.23
C GLU A 168 3.98 -11.81 -1.17
N LEU A 169 3.23 -10.69 -1.23
CA LEU A 169 3.58 -9.54 -2.06
C LEU A 169 4.93 -8.91 -1.65
N LEU A 170 5.20 -8.81 -0.34
CA LEU A 170 6.48 -8.34 0.16
C LEU A 170 7.63 -9.28 -0.21
N LYS A 171 7.38 -10.58 -0.15
CA LYS A 171 8.37 -11.59 -0.56
C LYS A 171 8.65 -11.51 -2.05
N ASP A 172 7.60 -11.42 -2.85
CA ASP A 172 7.71 -11.35 -4.31
C ASP A 172 8.43 -10.07 -4.78
N LEU A 173 8.08 -8.91 -4.24
CA LEU A 173 8.59 -7.63 -4.74
C LEU A 173 9.97 -7.26 -4.16
N PHE A 174 10.25 -7.64 -2.90
CA PHE A 174 11.41 -7.12 -2.16
C PHE A 174 12.28 -8.22 -1.55
N ASP A 175 11.89 -9.48 -1.69
CA ASP A 175 12.53 -10.63 -1.06
C ASP A 175 12.67 -10.48 0.47
N ILE A 176 11.63 -9.94 1.12
CA ILE A 176 11.53 -9.84 2.58
C ILE A 176 10.38 -10.70 3.10
N ASP A 177 10.54 -11.20 4.32
CA ASP A 177 9.56 -12.13 4.92
C ASP A 177 8.44 -11.42 5.67
N GLY A 178 8.53 -10.08 5.78
CA GLY A 178 7.48 -9.27 6.38
C GLY A 178 7.96 -7.93 6.91
N LEU A 179 7.09 -7.28 7.69
CA LEU A 179 7.34 -6.03 8.38
C LEU A 179 7.59 -6.28 9.86
N SER A 180 8.38 -5.41 10.50
CA SER A 180 8.53 -5.38 11.95
C SER A 180 8.31 -3.95 12.40
N GLY A 181 7.17 -3.65 13.05
CA GLY A 181 6.92 -2.25 13.31
C GLY A 181 5.80 -1.92 14.26
N GLN A 182 5.54 -0.62 14.35
CA GLN A 182 4.55 -0.04 15.22
C GLN A 182 3.59 0.85 14.44
N LEU A 183 2.34 0.88 14.91
CA LEU A 183 1.31 1.78 14.41
C LEU A 183 1.08 2.89 15.46
N ILE A 184 1.23 4.13 15.03
CA ILE A 184 0.89 5.33 15.82
C ILE A 184 -0.36 5.94 15.17
N VAL A 185 -1.40 6.14 15.96
CA VAL A 185 -2.63 6.79 15.51
C VAL A 185 -2.84 8.05 16.36
N VAL A 186 -2.87 9.19 15.70
CA VAL A 186 -3.26 10.46 16.29
C VAL A 186 -4.72 10.69 15.94
N THR A 187 -5.59 10.85 16.94
CA THR A 187 -7.04 10.92 16.69
C THR A 187 -7.76 11.70 17.79
N HIS A 188 -8.83 12.37 17.42
CA HIS A 188 -9.82 12.94 18.33
C HIS A 188 -11.07 12.03 18.48
N SER A 189 -11.14 10.94 17.74
CA SER A 189 -12.26 10.01 17.72
C SER A 189 -12.09 8.90 18.75
N THR A 190 -13.11 8.70 19.60
CA THR A 190 -13.19 7.54 20.50
C THR A 190 -13.36 6.23 19.73
N ASP A 191 -13.90 6.28 18.51
CA ASP A 191 -14.11 5.11 17.67
C ASP A 191 -12.81 4.51 17.11
N ALA A 192 -11.75 5.32 17.04
CA ALA A 192 -10.42 4.86 16.67
C ALA A 192 -9.70 4.12 17.82
N LEU A 193 -10.20 4.26 19.06
CA LEU A 193 -9.64 3.60 20.23
C LEU A 193 -10.04 2.13 20.25
N ILE A 194 -9.23 1.29 19.59
CA ILE A 194 -9.49 -0.14 19.50
C ILE A 194 -8.49 -0.89 20.38
N GLY A 195 -9.00 -1.52 21.43
CA GLY A 195 -8.24 -2.50 22.20
C GLY A 195 -7.64 -1.96 23.48
N ASP A 196 -6.35 -2.14 23.69
CA ASP A 196 -5.68 -1.95 24.96
C ASP A 196 -5.46 -0.48 25.33
N TYR A 197 -6.21 0.01 26.31
CA TYR A 197 -6.08 1.38 26.84
C TYR A 197 -4.69 1.70 27.43
N ARG A 198 -3.85 0.69 27.70
CA ARG A 198 -2.47 0.88 28.18
C ARG A 198 -1.57 1.57 27.16
N ASN A 199 -1.97 1.54 25.89
CA ASN A 199 -1.24 2.16 24.78
C ASN A 199 -1.73 3.56 24.41
N LEU A 200 -2.59 4.17 25.26
CA LEU A 200 -3.09 5.53 25.03
C LEU A 200 -2.18 6.57 25.68
N VAL A 201 -1.80 7.55 24.87
CA VAL A 201 -1.14 8.77 25.36
C VAL A 201 -2.06 9.95 25.11
N ARG A 202 -2.41 10.67 26.16
CA ARG A 202 -3.25 11.86 26.07
C ARG A 202 -2.42 13.13 26.22
N PHE A 203 -2.53 14.02 25.24
CA PHE A 203 -1.90 15.33 25.28
C PHE A 203 -2.89 16.38 25.82
N TYR A 204 -2.41 17.21 26.74
CA TYR A 204 -3.15 18.35 27.26
C TYR A 204 -2.42 19.64 26.89
N LYS A 205 -3.18 20.62 26.42
CA LYS A 205 -2.65 21.97 26.33
C LYS A 205 -2.63 22.53 27.76
N ASN A 206 -1.44 22.78 28.27
CA ASN A 206 -1.30 23.48 29.56
C ASN A 206 -1.66 24.95 29.32
N THR A 207 -2.91 25.33 29.57
CA THR A 207 -3.31 26.73 29.61
C THR A 207 -2.80 27.24 30.96
N GLY A 208 -1.53 27.69 30.98
CA GLY A 208 -0.97 28.36 32.15
C GLY A 208 -1.87 29.53 32.52
N THR A 209 -2.40 29.49 33.73
CA THR A 209 -2.97 30.63 34.44
C THR A 209 -1.87 31.60 34.79
#